data_f6c53c3ec89165cb1007c18a9cebc866
#
_entry.id   f6c53c3ec89165cb1007c18a9cebc866
#
_cell.length_a   1.000
_cell.length_b   1.000
_cell.length_c   1.000
_cell.angle_alpha   90.00
_cell.angle_beta   90.00
_cell.angle_gamma   90.00
#
_symmetry.space_group_name_H-M   'P 1'
#
loop_
_entity.id
_entity.type
_entity.pdbx_description
1 polymer ?
#
loop_
_entity_poly.entity_id
_entity_poly.type
_entity_poly.pdbx_seq_one_letter_code
_entity_poly.pdbx_strand_id
1 'polypeptide(L)'
;MQRIESTPVRKRRAIIESRNFAQHPLVETLQKRGWEVFPSYQRNQEPPVDFWLANMYSDIKRPLEFRLNVADARKRGIPVITWNRDAPWNLGAKSWRLWLIRNLRYLDMYLSHSMQGAEGFASELHYFPNAADTSRYNLGGNSLSAMRDPDWYQYDVSFVGNIDAHAHPEMKQRVATLNAIEVALKSQGIQCHFVHSANLGSAEQIEIIQRSRINLNVGAACDDGPEPSWGLPERCYGIQACGGLLLSDYRPHAADDFKLETEWLDFRNVAQCVEQIVWLLGNLQRARDIAEAAHQRVLAYHTYEHRTSQLLEWVADWRKRNNHG
;
A
#
# COMPACT_ATOMS: atom_id res chain seq x y z
N MET A 1 -33.52 -20.39 -39.67
CA MET A 1 -32.89 -19.46 -38.71
C MET A 1 -32.36 -20.27 -37.53
N GLN A 2 -31.09 -20.66 -37.56
CA GLN A 2 -30.44 -21.32 -36.43
C GLN A 2 -30.12 -20.26 -35.37
N ARG A 3 -30.65 -20.41 -34.16
CA ARG A 3 -30.24 -19.63 -33.02
C ARG A 3 -28.78 -20.00 -32.72
N ILE A 4 -27.86 -19.04 -32.88
CA ILE A 4 -26.50 -19.15 -32.37
C ILE A 4 -26.64 -19.02 -30.85
N GLU A 5 -26.61 -20.14 -30.14
CA GLU A 5 -26.47 -20.17 -28.68
C GLU A 5 -25.10 -19.58 -28.36
N SER A 6 -25.09 -18.38 -27.83
CA SER A 6 -23.87 -17.77 -27.29
C SER A 6 -23.38 -18.61 -26.11
N THR A 7 -22.23 -19.25 -26.26
CA THR A 7 -21.57 -19.94 -25.17
C THR A 7 -21.45 -18.98 -23.99
N PRO A 8 -21.96 -19.33 -22.81
CA PRO A 8 -21.90 -18.42 -21.66
C PRO A 8 -20.45 -18.07 -21.36
N VAL A 9 -20.11 -16.77 -21.38
CA VAL A 9 -18.79 -16.29 -21.03
C VAL A 9 -18.49 -16.73 -19.59
N ARG A 10 -17.47 -17.59 -19.43
CA ARG A 10 -17.05 -18.07 -18.11
C ARG A 10 -16.74 -16.88 -17.21
N LYS A 11 -17.45 -16.77 -16.09
CA LYS A 11 -17.11 -15.78 -15.05
C LYS A 11 -15.70 -16.01 -14.53
N ARG A 12 -14.92 -14.94 -14.49
CA ARG A 12 -13.57 -14.95 -13.93
C ARG A 12 -13.64 -15.01 -12.41
N ARG A 13 -12.75 -15.76 -11.79
CA ARG A 13 -12.77 -16.05 -10.35
C ARG A 13 -11.41 -15.91 -9.73
N ALA A 14 -11.35 -15.37 -8.51
CA ALA A 14 -10.12 -15.24 -7.74
C ALA A 14 -10.34 -15.61 -6.27
N ILE A 15 -9.28 -16.03 -5.62
CA ILE A 15 -9.24 -16.14 -4.17
C ILE A 15 -8.27 -15.08 -3.65
N ILE A 16 -8.72 -14.33 -2.65
CA ILE A 16 -7.90 -13.37 -1.92
C ILE A 16 -8.05 -13.65 -0.43
N GLU A 17 -7.00 -14.19 0.17
CA GLU A 17 -6.98 -14.45 1.60
C GLU A 17 -6.49 -13.23 2.36
N SER A 18 -7.37 -12.64 3.14
CA SER A 18 -7.07 -11.48 3.98
C SER A 18 -7.88 -11.52 5.26
N ARG A 19 -7.30 -11.02 6.37
CA ARG A 19 -8.03 -10.83 7.63
C ARG A 19 -9.21 -9.88 7.46
N ASN A 20 -9.05 -8.87 6.63
CA ASN A 20 -10.07 -7.86 6.33
C ASN A 20 -10.54 -8.00 4.88
N PHE A 21 -11.04 -9.17 4.53
CA PHE A 21 -11.45 -9.51 3.15
C PHE A 21 -12.37 -8.45 2.53
N ALA A 22 -13.44 -8.06 3.24
CA ALA A 22 -14.42 -7.10 2.74
C ALA A 22 -13.85 -5.69 2.48
N GLN A 23 -12.75 -5.35 3.10
CA GLN A 23 -12.08 -4.04 2.96
C GLN A 23 -10.77 -4.14 2.18
N HIS A 24 -10.49 -5.31 1.61
CA HIS A 24 -9.26 -5.49 0.85
C HIS A 24 -9.37 -4.80 -0.53
N PRO A 25 -8.50 -3.85 -0.87
CA PRO A 25 -8.69 -2.99 -2.04
C PRO A 25 -8.72 -3.76 -3.37
N LEU A 26 -7.98 -4.86 -3.50
CA LEU A 26 -8.03 -5.70 -4.70
C LEU A 26 -9.34 -6.50 -4.81
N VAL A 27 -10.02 -6.80 -3.69
CA VAL A 27 -11.35 -7.43 -3.72
C VAL A 27 -12.36 -6.49 -4.36
N GLU A 28 -12.41 -5.25 -3.88
CA GLU A 28 -13.33 -4.23 -4.40
C GLU A 28 -13.11 -3.97 -5.90
N THR A 29 -11.85 -3.76 -6.31
CA THR A 29 -11.54 -3.47 -7.72
C THR A 29 -11.81 -4.66 -8.64
N LEU A 30 -11.57 -5.89 -8.21
CA LEU A 30 -11.91 -7.10 -8.97
C LEU A 30 -13.43 -7.26 -9.09
N GLN A 31 -14.17 -7.05 -8.01
CA GLN A 31 -15.64 -7.14 -8.03
C GLN A 31 -16.27 -6.09 -8.97
N LYS A 32 -15.77 -4.85 -8.97
CA LYS A 32 -16.15 -3.80 -9.93
C LYS A 32 -15.92 -4.22 -11.39
N ARG A 33 -14.93 -5.08 -11.64
CA ARG A 33 -14.62 -5.66 -12.95
C ARG A 33 -15.41 -6.95 -13.27
N GLY A 34 -16.38 -7.30 -12.43
CA GLY A 34 -17.25 -8.47 -12.62
C GLY A 34 -16.64 -9.81 -12.21
N TRP A 35 -15.54 -9.81 -11.44
CA TRP A 35 -14.96 -11.03 -10.91
C TRP A 35 -15.73 -11.54 -9.70
N GLU A 36 -15.84 -12.85 -9.57
CA GLU A 36 -16.23 -13.51 -8.32
C GLU A 36 -14.98 -13.70 -7.45
N VAL A 37 -14.99 -13.15 -6.22
CA VAL A 37 -13.84 -13.20 -5.33
C VAL A 37 -14.21 -13.92 -4.04
N PHE A 38 -13.39 -14.88 -3.65
CA PHE A 38 -13.61 -15.75 -2.50
C PHE A 38 -12.56 -15.50 -1.41
N PRO A 39 -12.92 -15.65 -0.10
CA PRO A 39 -12.01 -15.30 1.00
C PRO A 39 -11.00 -16.39 1.36
N SER A 40 -11.17 -17.64 0.88
CA SER A 40 -10.28 -18.76 1.24
C SER A 40 -10.19 -19.80 0.14
N TYR A 41 -9.02 -20.43 0.03
CA TYR A 41 -8.80 -21.56 -0.87
C TYR A 41 -9.46 -22.83 -0.31
N GLN A 42 -10.19 -23.55 -1.19
CA GLN A 42 -10.76 -24.84 -0.88
C GLN A 42 -10.30 -25.85 -1.95
N ARG A 43 -9.71 -26.96 -1.50
CA ARG A 43 -9.33 -28.05 -2.41
C ARG A 43 -10.57 -28.58 -3.14
N ASN A 44 -10.39 -28.92 -4.39
CA ASN A 44 -11.47 -29.43 -5.27
C ASN A 44 -12.63 -28.45 -5.49
N GLN A 45 -12.48 -27.16 -5.17
CA GLN A 45 -13.50 -26.15 -5.47
C GLN A 45 -13.80 -26.10 -6.98
N GLU A 46 -15.08 -26.26 -7.35
CA GLU A 46 -15.52 -26.17 -8.73
C GLU A 46 -16.47 -24.96 -8.94
N PRO A 47 -16.37 -24.32 -10.11
CA PRO A 47 -15.29 -24.38 -11.09
C PRO A 47 -13.99 -23.77 -10.57
N PRO A 48 -12.83 -24.10 -11.18
CA PRO A 48 -11.54 -23.62 -10.73
C PRO A 48 -11.43 -22.10 -10.82
N VAL A 49 -10.64 -21.50 -9.91
CA VAL A 49 -10.34 -20.06 -9.93
C VAL A 49 -9.20 -19.75 -10.90
N ASP A 50 -9.08 -18.48 -11.28
CA ASP A 50 -8.04 -18.04 -12.20
C ASP A 50 -6.71 -17.78 -11.50
N PHE A 51 -6.73 -17.40 -10.22
CA PHE A 51 -5.56 -17.27 -9.36
C PHE A 51 -5.91 -17.32 -7.87
N TRP A 52 -4.92 -17.59 -7.03
CA TRP A 52 -5.03 -17.57 -5.58
C TRP A 52 -3.99 -16.62 -4.99
N LEU A 53 -4.46 -15.51 -4.40
CA LEU A 53 -3.67 -14.61 -3.57
C LEU A 53 -3.68 -15.11 -2.13
N ALA A 54 -2.67 -15.91 -1.77
CA ALA A 54 -2.51 -16.56 -0.49
C ALA A 54 -2.04 -15.58 0.60
N ASN A 55 -2.50 -15.80 1.83
CA ASN A 55 -1.96 -15.10 2.99
C ASN A 55 -0.77 -15.86 3.58
N MET A 56 0.40 -15.68 2.98
CA MET A 56 1.62 -16.38 3.37
C MET A 56 1.89 -16.34 4.88
N TYR A 57 1.61 -15.24 5.56
CA TYR A 57 1.79 -15.08 7.01
C TYR A 57 0.90 -16.00 7.86
N SER A 58 -0.33 -16.22 7.40
CA SER A 58 -1.25 -17.15 8.06
C SER A 58 -0.96 -18.59 7.67
N ASP A 59 -0.72 -18.82 6.37
CA ASP A 59 -0.63 -20.16 5.80
C ASP A 59 0.63 -20.89 6.22
N ILE A 60 1.76 -20.16 6.34
CA ILE A 60 3.02 -20.76 6.82
C ILE A 60 2.98 -21.22 8.28
N LYS A 61 1.95 -20.84 9.04
CA LYS A 61 1.72 -21.40 10.39
C LYS A 61 1.25 -22.84 10.35
N ARG A 62 0.66 -23.27 9.19
CA ARG A 62 0.22 -24.64 8.91
C ARG A 62 0.90 -25.16 7.65
N PRO A 63 2.21 -25.38 7.67
CA PRO A 63 3.01 -25.61 6.46
C PRO A 63 2.59 -26.85 5.66
N LEU A 64 2.12 -27.91 6.31
CA LEU A 64 1.64 -29.12 5.62
C LEU A 64 0.33 -28.88 4.89
N GLU A 65 -0.62 -28.22 5.53
CA GLU A 65 -1.91 -27.86 4.92
C GLU A 65 -1.68 -26.93 3.73
N PHE A 66 -0.86 -25.90 3.91
CA PHE A 66 -0.47 -24.99 2.84
C PHE A 66 0.16 -25.73 1.65
N ARG A 67 1.09 -26.65 1.92
CA ARG A 67 1.70 -27.48 0.89
C ARG A 67 0.69 -28.32 0.09
N LEU A 68 -0.28 -28.92 0.77
CA LEU A 68 -1.35 -29.70 0.13
C LEU A 68 -2.25 -28.81 -0.76
N ASN A 69 -2.59 -27.61 -0.28
CA ASN A 69 -3.38 -26.64 -1.03
C ASN A 69 -2.61 -26.14 -2.25
N VAL A 70 -1.32 -25.83 -2.12
CA VAL A 70 -0.46 -25.45 -3.25
C VAL A 70 -0.34 -26.56 -4.28
N ALA A 71 -0.19 -27.81 -3.83
CA ALA A 71 -0.12 -28.96 -4.75
C ALA A 71 -1.43 -29.17 -5.52
N ASP A 72 -2.58 -28.97 -4.88
CA ASP A 72 -3.89 -29.00 -5.55
C ASP A 72 -4.04 -27.84 -6.54
N ALA A 73 -3.71 -26.62 -6.13
CA ALA A 73 -3.76 -25.43 -7.00
C ALA A 73 -2.92 -25.63 -8.27
N ARG A 74 -1.68 -26.12 -8.11
CA ARG A 74 -0.77 -26.36 -9.25
C ARG A 74 -1.27 -27.42 -10.21
N LYS A 75 -1.82 -28.53 -9.71
CA LYS A 75 -2.47 -29.55 -10.57
C LYS A 75 -3.61 -29.00 -11.41
N ARG A 76 -4.21 -27.91 -10.97
CA ARG A 76 -5.35 -27.24 -11.62
C ARG A 76 -4.94 -26.02 -12.44
N GLY A 77 -3.63 -25.77 -12.60
CA GLY A 77 -3.10 -24.61 -13.33
C GLY A 77 -3.45 -23.25 -12.69
N ILE A 78 -3.57 -23.23 -11.35
CA ILE A 78 -3.90 -22.04 -10.57
C ILE A 78 -2.61 -21.48 -9.99
N PRO A 79 -2.13 -20.27 -10.39
CA PRO A 79 -0.95 -19.66 -9.79
C PRO A 79 -1.20 -19.29 -8.32
N VAL A 80 -0.22 -19.59 -7.48
CA VAL A 80 -0.21 -19.24 -6.05
C VAL A 80 0.65 -18.00 -5.88
N ILE A 81 0.00 -16.91 -5.51
CA ILE A 81 0.60 -15.58 -5.42
C ILE A 81 0.53 -15.12 -3.96
N THR A 82 1.50 -14.37 -3.50
CA THR A 82 1.35 -13.61 -2.26
C THR A 82 1.66 -12.15 -2.48
N TRP A 83 0.95 -11.27 -1.79
CA TRP A 83 1.26 -9.85 -1.73
C TRP A 83 1.64 -9.48 -0.31
N ASN A 84 2.91 -9.16 -0.14
CA ASN A 84 3.45 -8.69 1.12
C ASN A 84 3.50 -7.15 1.10
N ARG A 85 2.79 -6.53 2.03
CA ARG A 85 2.69 -5.06 2.18
C ARG A 85 3.68 -4.51 3.20
N ASP A 86 4.50 -5.38 3.78
CA ASP A 86 5.56 -5.06 4.73
C ASP A 86 6.92 -5.54 4.19
N ALA A 87 7.99 -5.25 4.91
CA ALA A 87 9.29 -5.81 4.57
C ALA A 87 9.30 -7.35 4.70
N PRO A 88 10.00 -8.09 3.82
CA PRO A 88 10.01 -9.54 3.83
C PRO A 88 10.41 -10.18 5.17
N TRP A 89 11.30 -9.53 5.92
CA TRP A 89 11.76 -9.99 7.24
C TRP A 89 10.76 -9.70 8.36
N ASN A 90 9.78 -8.81 8.15
CA ASN A 90 8.77 -8.46 9.16
C ASN A 90 7.60 -9.44 9.23
N LEU A 91 7.84 -10.70 8.94
CA LEU A 91 6.81 -11.73 9.01
C LEU A 91 6.38 -12.09 10.45
N GLY A 92 6.79 -11.34 11.47
CA GLY A 92 6.74 -11.84 12.86
C GLY A 92 7.43 -13.21 12.91
N ALA A 93 8.36 -13.42 12.02
CA ALA A 93 8.73 -14.72 11.56
C ALA A 93 9.95 -15.17 12.33
N LYS A 94 9.75 -16.25 12.98
CA LYS A 94 10.84 -17.13 13.33
C LYS A 94 11.60 -17.45 12.03
N SER A 95 12.92 -17.38 12.06
CA SER A 95 13.81 -17.61 10.91
C SER A 95 13.52 -18.93 10.14
N TRP A 96 13.05 -19.97 10.84
CA TRP A 96 12.66 -21.22 10.21
C TRP A 96 11.48 -21.12 9.24
N ARG A 97 10.55 -20.17 9.44
CA ARG A 97 9.42 -19.93 8.51
C ARG A 97 9.91 -19.33 7.21
N LEU A 98 10.83 -18.37 7.28
CA LEU A 98 11.47 -17.81 6.09
C LEU A 98 12.25 -18.89 5.35
N TRP A 99 12.95 -19.77 6.08
CA TRP A 99 13.63 -20.91 5.49
C TRP A 99 12.65 -21.85 4.77
N LEU A 100 11.48 -22.15 5.35
CA LEU A 100 10.46 -22.98 4.69
C LEU A 100 9.97 -22.34 3.39
N ILE A 101 9.67 -21.05 3.40
CA ILE A 101 9.19 -20.34 2.19
C ILE A 101 10.23 -20.44 1.08
N ARG A 102 11.50 -20.17 1.38
CA ARG A 102 12.59 -20.22 0.40
C ARG A 102 12.85 -21.62 -0.16
N ASN A 103 12.76 -22.66 0.67
CA ASN A 103 13.18 -24.00 0.27
C ASN A 103 12.05 -24.89 -0.24
N LEU A 104 10.80 -24.62 0.12
CA LEU A 104 9.67 -25.48 -0.26
C LEU A 104 8.87 -24.95 -1.47
N ARG A 105 9.27 -23.82 -2.03
CA ARG A 105 8.68 -23.24 -3.26
C ARG A 105 7.15 -23.25 -3.25
N TYR A 106 6.56 -22.70 -2.19
CA TYR A 106 5.11 -22.60 -2.06
C TYR A 106 4.48 -21.65 -3.07
N LEU A 107 5.23 -20.60 -3.46
CA LEU A 107 4.70 -19.49 -4.24
C LEU A 107 5.21 -19.53 -5.68
N ASP A 108 4.35 -19.18 -6.60
CA ASP A 108 4.71 -18.96 -8.00
C ASP A 108 5.10 -17.50 -8.23
N MET A 109 4.40 -16.55 -7.58
CA MET A 109 4.74 -15.12 -7.60
C MET A 109 4.77 -14.55 -6.18
N TYR A 110 5.74 -13.70 -5.91
CA TYR A 110 5.82 -12.88 -4.71
C TYR A 110 5.79 -11.41 -5.10
N LEU A 111 4.78 -10.70 -4.59
CA LEU A 111 4.54 -9.29 -4.84
C LEU A 111 4.87 -8.50 -3.58
N SER A 112 5.67 -7.45 -3.69
CA SER A 112 6.02 -6.62 -2.54
C SER A 112 6.48 -5.23 -2.96
N HIS A 113 6.36 -4.28 -2.07
CA HIS A 113 7.00 -2.99 -2.18
C HIS A 113 8.46 -3.00 -1.69
N SER A 114 8.91 -4.09 -1.07
CA SER A 114 10.26 -4.27 -0.55
C SER A 114 10.80 -5.57 -1.10
N MET A 115 11.67 -5.48 -2.09
CA MET A 115 12.16 -6.64 -2.84
C MET A 115 13.36 -7.32 -2.18
N GLN A 116 14.14 -6.55 -1.42
CA GLN A 116 15.34 -7.04 -0.75
C GLN A 116 14.99 -8.08 0.31
N GLY A 117 15.73 -9.17 0.33
CA GLY A 117 15.48 -10.29 1.22
C GLY A 117 14.33 -11.23 0.79
N ALA A 118 13.69 -10.97 -0.35
CA ALA A 118 12.64 -11.83 -0.92
C ALA A 118 13.19 -12.90 -1.88
N GLU A 119 14.49 -12.90 -2.14
CA GLU A 119 15.14 -13.84 -3.05
C GLU A 119 14.85 -15.28 -2.64
N GLY A 120 14.39 -16.08 -3.60
CA GLY A 120 14.01 -17.48 -3.40
C GLY A 120 12.64 -17.71 -2.78
N PHE A 121 11.83 -16.68 -2.50
CA PHE A 121 10.47 -16.86 -1.99
C PHE A 121 9.51 -17.41 -3.05
N ALA A 122 9.71 -17.02 -4.30
CA ALA A 122 8.91 -17.47 -5.43
C ALA A 122 9.78 -17.61 -6.67
N SER A 123 9.20 -18.19 -7.73
CA SER A 123 9.85 -18.23 -9.06
C SER A 123 9.90 -16.85 -9.71
N GLU A 124 8.92 -16.01 -9.43
CA GLU A 124 8.82 -14.65 -9.94
C GLU A 124 8.67 -13.66 -8.77
N LEU A 125 9.46 -12.60 -8.81
CA LEU A 125 9.41 -11.51 -7.84
C LEU A 125 9.01 -10.23 -8.57
N HIS A 126 7.99 -9.53 -8.08
CA HIS A 126 7.49 -8.33 -8.70
C HIS A 126 7.38 -7.18 -7.70
N TYR A 127 7.89 -6.01 -8.08
CA TYR A 127 7.64 -4.77 -7.34
C TYR A 127 6.17 -4.40 -7.46
N PHE A 128 5.49 -4.45 -6.33
CA PHE A 128 4.04 -4.20 -6.25
C PHE A 128 3.73 -3.40 -4.99
N PRO A 129 3.95 -2.08 -5.05
CA PRO A 129 3.74 -1.19 -3.91
C PRO A 129 2.25 -1.04 -3.57
N ASN A 130 1.98 -0.46 -2.40
CA ASN A 130 0.67 0.06 -2.06
C ASN A 130 0.19 1.08 -3.11
N ALA A 131 -1.03 1.53 -3.00
CA ALA A 131 -1.63 2.50 -3.90
C ALA A 131 -2.72 3.31 -3.18
N ALA A 132 -3.28 4.30 -3.84
CA ALA A 132 -4.43 5.03 -3.35
C ALA A 132 -5.72 4.19 -3.50
N ASP A 133 -6.46 4.07 -2.42
CA ASP A 133 -7.86 3.65 -2.44
C ASP A 133 -8.73 4.88 -2.73
N THR A 134 -8.97 5.15 -4.00
CA THR A 134 -9.71 6.34 -4.45
C THR A 134 -11.22 6.26 -4.19
N SER A 135 -11.75 5.10 -3.80
CA SER A 135 -13.12 4.98 -3.31
C SER A 135 -13.27 5.64 -1.94
N ARG A 136 -12.20 5.68 -1.15
CA ARG A 136 -12.15 6.23 0.21
C ARG A 136 -11.41 7.56 0.26
N TYR A 137 -10.22 7.64 -0.33
CA TYR A 137 -9.34 8.81 -0.31
C TYR A 137 -9.37 9.52 -1.66
N ASN A 138 -10.08 10.64 -1.71
CA ASN A 138 -10.28 11.45 -2.90
C ASN A 138 -10.55 12.91 -2.51
N LEU A 139 -10.87 13.76 -3.47
CA LEU A 139 -11.14 15.17 -3.20
C LEU A 139 -12.45 15.44 -2.45
N GLY A 140 -13.36 14.45 -2.33
CA GLY A 140 -14.62 14.59 -1.56
C GLY A 140 -15.53 15.70 -2.06
N GLY A 141 -15.46 16.07 -3.34
CA GLY A 141 -16.19 17.21 -3.92
C GLY A 141 -15.48 18.55 -3.80
N ASN A 142 -14.34 18.63 -3.11
CA ASN A 142 -13.50 19.81 -3.07
C ASN A 142 -12.67 19.94 -4.36
N SER A 143 -12.08 21.10 -4.60
CA SER A 143 -11.22 21.34 -5.75
C SER A 143 -9.79 21.67 -5.34
N LEU A 144 -8.82 21.30 -6.18
CA LEU A 144 -7.43 21.69 -5.97
C LEU A 144 -7.24 23.21 -5.96
N SER A 145 -8.05 23.93 -6.73
CA SER A 145 -8.01 25.41 -6.75
C SER A 145 -8.46 26.04 -5.43
N ALA A 146 -9.44 25.44 -4.72
CA ALA A 146 -9.83 25.91 -3.39
C ALA A 146 -8.70 25.77 -2.37
N MET A 147 -7.88 24.72 -2.52
CA MET A 147 -6.73 24.47 -1.62
C MET A 147 -5.56 25.44 -1.90
N ARG A 148 -5.63 26.33 -2.90
CA ARG A 148 -4.64 27.42 -3.11
C ARG A 148 -4.93 28.65 -2.27
N ASP A 149 -6.14 28.74 -1.68
CA ASP A 149 -6.50 29.80 -0.76
C ASP A 149 -5.80 29.59 0.58
N PRO A 150 -5.00 30.54 1.10
CA PRO A 150 -4.38 30.44 2.41
C PRO A 150 -5.38 30.25 3.55
N ASP A 151 -6.59 30.78 3.42
CA ASP A 151 -7.66 30.71 4.43
C ASP A 151 -8.39 29.35 4.43
N TRP A 152 -8.06 28.47 3.47
CA TRP A 152 -8.57 27.10 3.41
C TRP A 152 -8.13 26.25 4.61
N TYR A 153 -6.94 26.53 5.16
CA TYR A 153 -6.27 25.64 6.09
C TYR A 153 -6.59 25.94 7.54
N GLN A 154 -6.72 24.88 8.34
CA GLN A 154 -6.92 24.93 9.79
C GLN A 154 -5.64 24.56 10.55
N TYR A 155 -4.76 23.77 9.91
CA TYR A 155 -3.55 23.26 10.53
C TYR A 155 -2.34 23.59 9.66
N ASP A 156 -1.21 23.94 10.31
CA ASP A 156 0.06 24.11 9.57
C ASP A 156 0.63 22.75 9.20
N VAL A 157 0.71 21.83 10.16
CA VAL A 157 1.30 20.50 9.99
C VAL A 157 0.42 19.45 10.65
N SER A 158 0.10 18.38 9.93
CA SER A 158 -0.63 17.25 10.51
C SER A 158 0.11 15.91 10.34
N PHE A 159 -0.27 14.98 11.18
CA PHE A 159 0.03 13.56 11.05
C PHE A 159 -1.20 12.74 11.46
N VAL A 160 -1.65 11.84 10.59
CA VAL A 160 -2.72 10.89 10.87
C VAL A 160 -2.18 9.48 10.74
N GLY A 161 -2.11 8.74 11.86
CA GLY A 161 -1.57 7.37 11.83
C GLY A 161 -1.54 6.71 13.21
N ASN A 162 -1.04 5.49 13.27
CA ASN A 162 -0.86 4.83 14.57
C ASN A 162 0.27 5.50 15.35
N ILE A 163 -0.05 6.06 16.51
CA ILE A 163 0.87 6.68 17.48
C ILE A 163 0.75 6.05 18.88
N ASP A 164 0.11 4.89 18.99
CA ASP A 164 0.03 4.15 20.24
C ASP A 164 1.31 3.30 20.44
N ALA A 165 2.31 3.90 21.05
CA ALA A 165 3.58 3.23 21.38
C ALA A 165 3.45 2.28 22.58
N HIS A 166 2.34 2.29 23.31
CA HIS A 166 2.10 1.40 24.44
C HIS A 166 1.58 0.04 23.94
N ALA A 167 0.53 0.05 23.13
CA ALA A 167 -0.01 -1.16 22.53
C ALA A 167 0.89 -1.71 21.39
N HIS A 168 1.67 -0.83 20.75
CA HIS A 168 2.51 -1.11 19.59
C HIS A 168 3.93 -0.60 19.79
N PRO A 169 4.83 -1.38 20.44
CA PRO A 169 6.20 -0.96 20.74
C PRO A 169 7.02 -0.52 19.53
N GLU A 170 6.70 -1.04 18.33
CA GLU A 170 7.29 -0.66 17.06
C GLU A 170 6.98 0.80 16.66
N MET A 171 6.00 1.44 17.30
CA MET A 171 5.68 2.86 17.08
C MET A 171 6.53 3.82 17.91
N LYS A 172 7.35 3.36 18.86
CA LYS A 172 8.14 4.21 19.77
C LYS A 172 9.00 5.21 19.02
N GLN A 173 9.72 4.77 17.99
CA GLN A 173 10.59 5.64 17.20
C GLN A 173 9.78 6.73 16.48
N ARG A 174 8.65 6.37 15.87
CA ARG A 174 7.72 7.32 15.23
C ARG A 174 7.25 8.37 16.20
N VAL A 175 6.76 7.97 17.37
CA VAL A 175 6.27 8.89 18.40
C VAL A 175 7.38 9.82 18.89
N ALA A 176 8.59 9.30 19.12
CA ALA A 176 9.73 10.12 19.50
C ALA A 176 10.10 11.17 18.43
N THR A 177 10.08 10.76 17.15
CA THR A 177 10.35 11.66 16.02
C THR A 177 9.27 12.75 15.90
N LEU A 178 7.98 12.38 15.98
CA LEU A 178 6.86 13.33 15.93
C LEU A 178 6.93 14.34 17.08
N ASN A 179 7.20 13.88 18.31
CA ASN A 179 7.35 14.76 19.47
C ASN A 179 8.52 15.74 19.31
N ALA A 180 9.66 15.28 18.77
CA ALA A 180 10.80 16.14 18.52
C ALA A 180 10.50 17.22 17.46
N ILE A 181 9.78 16.85 16.40
CA ILE A 181 9.31 17.78 15.37
C ILE A 181 8.35 18.80 15.99
N GLU A 182 7.35 18.34 16.76
CA GLU A 182 6.35 19.21 17.39
C GLU A 182 7.01 20.25 18.32
N VAL A 183 7.94 19.81 19.19
CA VAL A 183 8.67 20.71 20.10
C VAL A 183 9.44 21.78 19.32
N ALA A 184 10.14 21.39 18.25
CA ALA A 184 10.91 22.31 17.43
C ALA A 184 10.02 23.31 16.67
N LEU A 185 8.88 22.88 16.13
CA LEU A 185 7.95 23.74 15.41
C LEU A 185 7.19 24.68 16.33
N LYS A 186 6.78 24.20 17.51
CA LYS A 186 6.09 25.01 18.51
C LYS A 186 6.93 26.22 18.97
N SER A 187 8.26 26.06 19.06
CA SER A 187 9.16 27.18 19.37
C SER A 187 9.17 28.28 18.31
N GLN A 188 8.68 28.01 17.11
CA GLN A 188 8.57 28.92 15.98
C GLN A 188 7.13 29.39 15.74
N GLY A 189 6.19 29.06 16.64
CA GLY A 189 4.77 29.44 16.53
C GLY A 189 3.96 28.60 15.51
N ILE A 190 4.52 27.48 15.01
CA ILE A 190 3.87 26.60 14.03
C ILE A 190 3.03 25.55 14.77
N GLN A 191 1.78 25.37 14.34
CA GLN A 191 0.84 24.47 14.99
C GLN A 191 0.86 23.08 14.36
N CYS A 192 1.03 22.06 15.23
CA CYS A 192 0.97 20.66 14.84
C CYS A 192 -0.35 20.02 15.28
N HIS A 193 -0.91 19.15 14.41
CA HIS A 193 -2.10 18.34 14.68
C HIS A 193 -1.80 16.86 14.41
N PHE A 194 -1.27 16.17 15.43
CA PHE A 194 -0.89 14.77 15.35
C PHE A 194 -1.93 13.89 16.03
N VAL A 195 -2.60 13.01 15.27
CA VAL A 195 -3.74 12.24 15.75
C VAL A 195 -3.62 10.76 15.45
N HIS A 196 -4.17 9.95 16.36
CA HIS A 196 -4.24 8.52 16.22
C HIS A 196 -5.36 8.13 15.25
N SER A 197 -5.01 7.47 14.14
CA SER A 197 -5.96 7.14 13.06
C SER A 197 -7.07 6.17 13.46
N ALA A 198 -6.86 5.34 14.50
CA ALA A 198 -7.89 4.39 14.96
C ALA A 198 -9.14 5.07 15.54
N ASN A 199 -9.04 6.34 15.93
CA ASN A 199 -10.14 7.12 16.51
C ASN A 199 -10.92 7.92 15.46
N LEU A 200 -10.55 7.82 14.17
CA LEU A 200 -11.08 8.67 13.10
C LEU A 200 -11.72 7.83 12.00
N GLY A 201 -12.90 8.26 11.56
CA GLY A 201 -13.50 7.80 10.31
C GLY A 201 -12.74 8.30 9.08
N SER A 202 -12.99 7.68 7.92
CA SER A 202 -12.31 8.10 6.67
C SER A 202 -12.61 9.56 6.30
N ALA A 203 -13.82 10.04 6.53
CA ALA A 203 -14.21 11.42 6.25
C ALA A 203 -13.40 12.43 7.09
N GLU A 204 -13.24 12.15 8.39
CA GLU A 204 -12.45 12.99 9.31
C GLU A 204 -10.96 12.98 8.93
N GLN A 205 -10.43 11.81 8.53
CA GLN A 205 -9.03 11.73 8.05
C GLN A 205 -8.82 12.56 6.79
N ILE A 206 -9.76 12.52 5.84
CA ILE A 206 -9.71 13.31 4.62
C ILE A 206 -9.79 14.81 4.95
N GLU A 207 -10.68 15.20 5.84
CA GLU A 207 -10.81 16.59 6.27
C GLU A 207 -9.51 17.12 6.87
N ILE A 208 -8.88 16.37 7.79
CA ILE A 208 -7.58 16.76 8.37
C ILE A 208 -6.54 16.88 7.27
N ILE A 209 -6.46 15.89 6.34
CA ILE A 209 -5.49 15.93 5.23
C ILE A 209 -5.67 17.19 4.39
N GLN A 210 -6.88 17.51 4.01
CA GLN A 210 -7.19 18.65 3.13
C GLN A 210 -7.09 20.00 3.83
N ARG A 211 -7.37 20.05 5.14
CA ARG A 211 -7.27 21.25 5.97
C ARG A 211 -5.89 21.49 6.57
N SER A 212 -4.91 20.69 6.21
CA SER A 212 -3.51 20.85 6.63
C SER A 212 -2.66 21.36 5.48
N ARG A 213 -1.81 22.36 5.75
CA ARG A 213 -0.85 22.88 4.79
C ARG A 213 0.18 21.81 4.39
N ILE A 214 0.62 21.02 5.38
CA ILE A 214 1.60 19.95 5.23
C ILE A 214 1.12 18.72 5.99
N ASN A 215 1.16 17.56 5.34
CA ASN A 215 0.87 16.27 5.96
C ASN A 215 2.17 15.47 6.08
N LEU A 216 2.48 14.99 7.27
CA LEU A 216 3.68 14.20 7.51
C LEU A 216 3.44 12.70 7.27
N ASN A 217 4.46 12.02 6.75
CA ASN A 217 4.63 10.59 6.92
C ASN A 217 5.93 10.33 7.70
N VAL A 218 5.80 9.53 8.76
CA VAL A 218 6.92 9.04 9.57
C VAL A 218 6.77 7.53 9.70
N GLY A 219 7.78 6.77 9.33
CA GLY A 219 7.80 5.31 9.36
C GLY A 219 7.72 4.71 10.76
N ALA A 220 7.54 3.42 10.80
CA ALA A 220 7.59 2.62 12.01
C ALA A 220 8.78 1.66 11.94
N ALA A 221 9.24 1.17 13.08
CA ALA A 221 10.36 0.23 13.17
C ALA A 221 10.12 -1.10 12.45
N CYS A 222 8.86 -1.43 12.14
CA CYS A 222 8.54 -2.61 11.32
C CYS A 222 9.05 -2.50 9.87
N ASP A 223 9.42 -1.30 9.44
CA ASP A 223 10.05 -1.07 8.14
C ASP A 223 11.58 -1.20 8.21
N ASP A 224 12.16 -1.20 9.43
CA ASP A 224 13.60 -1.30 9.64
C ASP A 224 14.10 -2.71 9.35
N GLY A 225 15.24 -2.83 8.72
CA GLY A 225 15.89 -4.10 8.39
C GLY A 225 17.40 -3.90 8.24
N PRO A 226 18.13 -4.98 7.94
CA PRO A 226 19.58 -4.92 7.76
C PRO A 226 19.98 -4.00 6.61
N GLU A 227 19.07 -3.83 5.64
CA GLU A 227 19.24 -2.93 4.50
C GLU A 227 17.95 -2.10 4.33
N PRO A 228 18.03 -0.80 4.09
CA PRO A 228 16.86 0.02 3.86
C PRO A 228 16.25 -0.31 2.49
N SER A 229 15.12 -0.99 2.49
CA SER A 229 14.38 -1.29 1.27
C SER A 229 12.88 -1.05 1.47
N TRP A 230 12.55 0.09 2.06
CA TRP A 230 11.19 0.42 2.45
C TRP A 230 10.41 1.00 1.29
N GLY A 231 9.34 0.33 0.94
CA GLY A 231 8.34 0.89 0.05
C GLY A 231 7.50 1.97 0.72
N LEU A 232 6.61 2.53 -0.07
CA LEU A 232 5.73 3.59 0.39
C LEU A 232 4.49 2.99 1.07
N PRO A 233 4.14 3.42 2.30
CA PRO A 233 2.89 3.03 2.92
C PRO A 233 1.70 3.63 2.18
N GLU A 234 0.53 2.99 2.31
CA GLU A 234 -0.72 3.42 1.66
C GLU A 234 -1.07 4.89 1.92
N ARG A 235 -0.73 5.39 3.13
CA ARG A 235 -0.92 6.79 3.51
C ARG A 235 -0.27 7.78 2.54
N CYS A 236 0.89 7.46 2.01
CA CYS A 236 1.59 8.34 1.09
C CYS A 236 0.76 8.59 -0.17
N TYR A 237 0.15 7.54 -0.72
CA TYR A 237 -0.73 7.68 -1.88
C TYR A 237 -2.07 8.30 -1.50
N GLY A 238 -2.63 7.95 -0.33
CA GLY A 238 -3.91 8.46 0.16
C GLY A 238 -3.90 9.97 0.39
N ILE A 239 -2.86 10.52 1.05
CA ILE A 239 -2.71 11.96 1.26
C ILE A 239 -2.71 12.69 -0.08
N GLN A 240 -1.92 12.24 -1.04
CA GLN A 240 -1.81 12.85 -2.35
C GLN A 240 -3.11 12.69 -3.17
N ALA A 241 -3.80 11.55 -3.05
CA ALA A 241 -5.12 11.35 -3.69
C ALA A 241 -6.18 12.34 -3.16
N CYS A 242 -6.08 12.77 -1.90
CA CYS A 242 -6.92 13.82 -1.33
C CYS A 242 -6.48 15.25 -1.69
N GLY A 243 -5.43 15.43 -2.49
CA GLY A 243 -4.85 16.72 -2.85
C GLY A 243 -3.97 17.34 -1.76
N GLY A 244 -3.66 16.60 -0.68
CA GLY A 244 -2.77 17.05 0.40
C GLY A 244 -1.30 17.10 -0.04
N LEU A 245 -0.54 18.06 0.50
CA LEU A 245 0.92 18.05 0.40
C LEU A 245 1.49 17.04 1.37
N LEU A 246 2.32 16.11 0.87
CA LEU A 246 3.03 15.14 1.67
C LEU A 246 4.49 15.55 1.87
N LEU A 247 4.96 15.49 3.13
CA LEU A 247 6.39 15.51 3.48
C LEU A 247 6.69 14.21 4.26
N SER A 248 7.55 13.36 3.70
CA SER A 248 7.81 12.00 4.23
C SER A 248 9.21 11.90 4.82
N ASP A 249 9.40 11.00 5.76
CA ASP A 249 10.72 10.46 6.02
C ASP A 249 11.30 9.80 4.75
N TYR A 250 12.61 9.76 4.63
CA TYR A 250 13.28 9.20 3.45
C TYR A 250 12.83 7.76 3.17
N ARG A 251 12.46 7.50 1.92
CA ARG A 251 12.03 6.19 1.41
C ARG A 251 12.82 5.87 0.15
N PRO A 252 13.63 4.78 0.15
CA PRO A 252 14.44 4.42 -1.01
C PRO A 252 13.66 4.27 -2.31
N HIS A 253 12.43 3.73 -2.22
CA HIS A 253 11.55 3.49 -3.37
C HIS A 253 10.66 4.67 -3.78
N ALA A 254 10.85 5.85 -3.16
CA ALA A 254 10.06 7.02 -3.55
C ALA A 254 10.31 7.43 -5.02
N ALA A 255 11.56 7.32 -5.47
CA ALA A 255 11.95 7.64 -6.84
C ALA A 255 11.42 6.65 -7.90
N ASP A 256 10.98 5.45 -7.49
CA ASP A 256 10.36 4.48 -8.42
C ASP A 256 8.94 4.93 -8.80
N ASP A 257 8.25 5.63 -7.90
CA ASP A 257 6.85 6.00 -8.07
C ASP A 257 6.66 7.49 -8.40
N PHE A 258 7.53 8.38 -7.90
CA PHE A 258 7.38 9.83 -7.97
C PHE A 258 8.67 10.53 -8.44
N LYS A 259 8.50 11.70 -9.05
CA LYS A 259 9.62 12.60 -9.32
C LYS A 259 9.97 13.36 -8.04
N LEU A 260 11.17 13.13 -7.52
CA LEU A 260 11.66 13.84 -6.34
C LEU A 260 11.65 15.35 -6.56
N GLU A 261 11.42 16.11 -5.47
CA GLU A 261 11.35 17.59 -5.41
C GLU A 261 10.19 18.24 -6.18
N THR A 262 9.50 17.51 -7.04
CA THR A 262 8.37 18.03 -7.84
C THR A 262 7.04 17.32 -7.56
N GLU A 263 7.10 16.04 -7.17
CA GLU A 263 5.94 15.22 -6.81
C GLU A 263 6.11 14.60 -5.41
N TRP A 264 7.36 14.58 -4.89
CA TRP A 264 7.71 13.97 -3.61
C TRP A 264 8.75 14.81 -2.88
N LEU A 265 8.52 14.99 -1.57
CA LEU A 265 9.46 15.63 -0.65
C LEU A 265 9.77 14.67 0.50
N ASP A 266 11.05 14.59 0.87
CA ASP A 266 11.45 13.78 2.02
C ASP A 266 12.49 14.47 2.91
N PHE A 267 12.61 13.94 4.12
CA PHE A 267 13.61 14.37 5.11
C PHE A 267 14.33 13.16 5.71
N ARG A 268 15.56 13.36 6.15
CA ARG A 268 16.41 12.31 6.74
C ARG A 268 16.54 12.42 8.26
N ASN A 269 16.21 13.59 8.82
CA ASN A 269 16.27 13.85 10.26
C ASN A 269 15.32 14.98 10.64
N VAL A 270 15.13 15.16 11.95
CA VAL A 270 14.21 16.19 12.50
C VAL A 270 14.59 17.60 12.08
N ALA A 271 15.88 17.94 12.06
CA ALA A 271 16.32 19.28 11.68
C ALA A 271 15.97 19.61 10.24
N GLN A 272 16.23 18.69 9.30
CA GLN A 272 15.84 18.85 7.90
C GLN A 272 14.32 18.90 7.73
N CYS A 273 13.56 18.10 8.48
CA CYS A 273 12.11 18.15 8.47
C CYS A 273 11.59 19.54 8.85
N VAL A 274 12.10 20.09 9.94
CA VAL A 274 11.71 21.42 10.45
C VAL A 274 12.08 22.52 9.44
N GLU A 275 13.28 22.48 8.88
CA GLU A 275 13.74 23.43 7.86
C GLU A 275 12.81 23.40 6.62
N GLN A 276 12.48 22.22 6.12
CA GLN A 276 11.59 22.08 4.98
C GLN A 276 10.16 22.56 5.30
N ILE A 277 9.63 22.27 6.49
CA ILE A 277 8.32 22.76 6.92
C ILE A 277 8.29 24.29 6.91
N VAL A 278 9.27 24.93 7.53
CA VAL A 278 9.36 26.39 7.56
C VAL A 278 9.43 26.98 6.15
N TRP A 279 10.25 26.39 5.29
CA TRP A 279 10.36 26.82 3.91
C TRP A 279 9.03 26.66 3.14
N LEU A 280 8.35 25.52 3.28
CA LEU A 280 7.07 25.23 2.61
C LEU A 280 5.96 26.17 3.07
N LEU A 281 5.90 26.48 4.38
CA LEU A 281 4.92 27.43 4.93
C LEU A 281 5.15 28.85 4.40
N GLY A 282 6.41 29.24 4.16
CA GLY A 282 6.77 30.51 3.53
C GLY A 282 6.59 30.54 2.01
N ASN A 283 6.37 29.39 1.37
CA ASN A 283 6.29 29.25 -0.09
C ASN A 283 5.05 28.45 -0.53
N LEU A 284 3.87 28.86 -0.07
CA LEU A 284 2.61 28.13 -0.24
C LEU A 284 2.27 27.81 -1.70
N GLN A 285 2.57 28.73 -2.63
CA GLN A 285 2.33 28.47 -4.04
C GLN A 285 3.14 27.26 -4.54
N ARG A 286 4.43 27.21 -4.20
CA ARG A 286 5.29 26.08 -4.58
C ARG A 286 4.84 24.77 -3.89
N ALA A 287 4.44 24.86 -2.62
CA ALA A 287 3.89 23.73 -1.88
C ALA A 287 2.65 23.14 -2.58
N ARG A 288 1.76 24.02 -3.09
CA ARG A 288 0.58 23.58 -3.84
C ARG A 288 0.91 23.00 -5.22
N ASP A 289 1.88 23.56 -5.91
CA ASP A 289 2.31 23.02 -7.22
C ASP A 289 2.82 21.59 -7.07
N ILE A 290 3.58 21.30 -6.01
CA ILE A 290 4.06 19.95 -5.69
C ILE A 290 2.90 19.01 -5.34
N ALA A 291 1.98 19.45 -4.48
CA ALA A 291 0.83 18.64 -4.07
C ALA A 291 -0.09 18.29 -5.25
N GLU A 292 -0.32 19.23 -6.16
CA GLU A 292 -1.13 19.03 -7.37
C GLU A 292 -0.46 18.10 -8.37
N ALA A 293 0.85 18.24 -8.58
CA ALA A 293 1.62 17.32 -9.42
C ALA A 293 1.59 15.90 -8.86
N ALA A 294 1.77 15.74 -7.54
CA ALA A 294 1.69 14.47 -6.86
C ALA A 294 0.27 13.85 -6.94
N HIS A 295 -0.78 14.65 -6.77
CA HIS A 295 -2.17 14.23 -6.96
C HIS A 295 -2.40 13.65 -8.36
N GLN A 296 -1.99 14.40 -9.39
CA GLN A 296 -2.11 13.95 -10.78
C GLN A 296 -1.34 12.65 -11.02
N ARG A 297 -0.12 12.55 -10.48
CA ARG A 297 0.71 11.35 -10.57
C ARG A 297 0.02 10.13 -9.97
N VAL A 298 -0.53 10.28 -8.75
CA VAL A 298 -1.24 9.18 -8.05
C VAL A 298 -2.44 8.72 -8.85
N LEU A 299 -3.29 9.63 -9.29
CA LEU A 299 -4.49 9.27 -10.06
C LEU A 299 -4.16 8.62 -11.40
N ALA A 300 -3.06 9.02 -12.05
CA ALA A 300 -2.66 8.47 -13.34
C ALA A 300 -2.01 7.08 -13.26
N TYR A 301 -1.34 6.73 -12.12
CA TYR A 301 -0.47 5.54 -12.09
C TYR A 301 -0.51 4.72 -10.80
N HIS A 302 -1.01 5.27 -9.68
CA HIS A 302 -0.84 4.67 -8.37
C HIS A 302 -2.16 4.50 -7.60
N THR A 303 -3.21 4.03 -8.29
CA THR A 303 -4.47 3.60 -7.67
C THR A 303 -4.54 2.06 -7.60
N TYR A 304 -5.41 1.52 -6.77
CA TYR A 304 -5.64 0.07 -6.74
C TYR A 304 -6.25 -0.48 -8.03
N GLU A 305 -6.88 0.35 -8.84
CA GLU A 305 -7.30 -0.04 -10.19
C GLU A 305 -6.07 -0.37 -11.08
N HIS A 306 -5.01 0.44 -11.00
CA HIS A 306 -3.75 0.18 -11.70
C HIS A 306 -3.07 -1.08 -11.18
N ARG A 307 -3.03 -1.28 -9.85
CA ARG A 307 -2.45 -2.50 -9.25
C ARG A 307 -3.22 -3.74 -9.67
N THR A 308 -4.56 -3.65 -9.71
CA THR A 308 -5.38 -4.78 -10.19
C THR A 308 -5.08 -5.10 -11.66
N SER A 309 -4.96 -4.11 -12.52
CA SER A 309 -4.59 -4.34 -13.93
C SER A 309 -3.23 -5.04 -14.04
N GLN A 310 -2.23 -4.54 -13.33
CA GLN A 310 -0.88 -5.08 -13.30
C GLN A 310 -0.85 -6.54 -12.80
N LEU A 311 -1.58 -6.84 -11.72
CA LEU A 311 -1.72 -8.21 -11.20
C LEU A 311 -2.34 -9.14 -12.26
N LEU A 312 -3.40 -8.69 -12.93
CA LEU A 312 -4.10 -9.50 -13.93
C LEU A 312 -3.24 -9.76 -15.18
N GLU A 313 -2.40 -8.82 -15.58
CA GLU A 313 -1.41 -9.00 -16.65
C GLU A 313 -0.41 -10.09 -16.29
N TRP A 314 0.20 -10.05 -15.10
CA TRP A 314 1.13 -11.08 -14.65
C TRP A 314 0.48 -12.46 -14.53
N VAL A 315 -0.75 -12.54 -14.01
CA VAL A 315 -1.52 -13.78 -13.96
C VAL A 315 -1.76 -14.35 -15.37
N ALA A 316 -2.14 -13.49 -16.32
CA ALA A 316 -2.37 -13.92 -17.71
C ALA A 316 -1.07 -14.43 -18.36
N ASP A 317 0.04 -13.75 -18.15
CA ASP A 317 1.34 -14.14 -18.71
C ASP A 317 1.87 -15.43 -18.07
N TRP A 318 1.72 -15.58 -16.76
CA TRP A 318 2.07 -16.83 -16.07
C TRP A 318 1.27 -18.01 -16.65
N ARG A 319 -0.03 -17.84 -16.83
CA ARG A 319 -0.91 -18.90 -17.41
C ARG A 319 -0.53 -19.26 -18.84
N LYS A 320 -0.18 -18.27 -19.69
CA LYS A 320 0.31 -18.55 -21.05
C LYS A 320 1.56 -19.41 -21.02
N ARG A 321 2.53 -19.11 -20.13
CA ARG A 321 3.77 -19.88 -20.03
C ARG A 321 3.58 -21.29 -19.48
N ASN A 322 2.59 -21.51 -18.60
CA ASN A 322 2.42 -22.77 -17.88
C ASN A 322 1.28 -23.65 -18.42
N ASN A 323 0.40 -23.15 -19.32
CA ASN A 323 -0.68 -23.94 -19.95
C ASN A 323 -0.27 -24.57 -21.30
N HIS A 324 1.00 -24.52 -21.69
CA HIS A 324 1.53 -25.16 -22.90
C HIS A 324 2.31 -26.45 -22.60
N GLY A 325 2.10 -27.05 -21.41
CA GLY A 325 2.66 -28.33 -21.02
C GLY A 325 1.60 -29.45 -20.94
#